data_f9378fb3339f13cd49c3ebc81941eb90
#
_entry.id   f9378fb3339f13cd49c3ebc81941eb90
#
_cell.length_a   1.000
_cell.length_b   1.000
_cell.length_c   1.000
_cell.angle_alpha   90.00
_cell.angle_beta   90.00
_cell.angle_gamma   90.00
#
_symmetry.space_group_name_H-M   'P 1'
#
loop_
_entity.id
_entity.type
_entity.pdbx_description
1 polymer ?
#
loop_
_entity_poly.entity_id
_entity_poly.type
_entity_poly.pdbx_seq_one_letter_code
_entity_poly.pdbx_strand_id
1 'polypeptide(L)'
;MADTISRVDYFYIETPNKPGEAARALNVLKDAGINLLAFTGFPKGQRSQLDFIPADPVAFVKVAKRAKWKLSAKKSGFLIQGEDRAGALADIINKLANAKINVTAVDAVCAGAARFGAILWVKPKDLKRAAKALGIS
;
A
#
# COMPACT_ATOMS: atom_id res chain seq x y z
N MET A 1 -6.83 22.05 4.90
CA MET A 1 -5.63 21.36 5.34
C MET A 1 -5.01 20.55 4.20
N ALA A 2 -3.71 20.61 4.04
CA ALA A 2 -3.06 19.91 2.95
C ALA A 2 -3.07 18.41 3.17
N ASP A 3 -3.03 17.65 2.08
CA ASP A 3 -2.88 16.21 2.14
C ASP A 3 -1.45 15.87 2.59
N THR A 4 -1.33 14.78 3.33
CA THR A 4 -0.03 14.23 3.72
C THR A 4 0.27 13.06 2.80
N ILE A 5 1.40 13.13 2.10
CA ILE A 5 1.84 12.08 1.19
C ILE A 5 3.19 11.58 1.68
N SER A 6 3.32 10.28 1.88
CA SER A 6 4.58 9.69 2.32
C SER A 6 4.92 8.47 1.47
N ARG A 7 6.22 8.27 1.26
CA ARG A 7 6.72 7.07 0.63
C ARG A 7 6.76 5.96 1.66
N VAL A 8 6.24 4.79 1.31
CA VAL A 8 6.15 3.66 2.23
C VAL A 8 6.72 2.41 1.60
N ASP A 9 7.20 1.51 2.44
CA ASP A 9 7.64 0.19 2.00
C ASP A 9 6.47 -0.76 2.00
N TYR A 10 6.43 -1.64 1.00
CA TYR A 10 5.45 -2.70 1.01
C TYR A 10 6.05 -4.03 0.52
N PHE A 11 5.37 -5.10 0.85
CA PHE A 11 5.77 -6.46 0.55
C PHE A 11 4.53 -7.26 0.20
N TYR A 12 4.70 -8.34 -0.55
CA TYR A 12 3.56 -9.21 -0.81
C TYR A 12 3.94 -10.68 -0.67
N ILE A 13 2.90 -11.49 -0.47
CA ILE A 13 2.98 -12.93 -0.54
C ILE A 13 1.87 -13.42 -1.47
N GLU A 14 2.03 -14.63 -1.98
CA GLU A 14 0.96 -15.31 -2.70
C GLU A 14 0.46 -16.47 -1.88
N THR A 15 -0.84 -16.69 -1.89
CA THR A 15 -1.50 -17.75 -1.14
C THR A 15 -2.46 -18.50 -2.04
N PRO A 16 -2.88 -19.73 -1.66
CA PRO A 16 -3.99 -20.36 -2.36
C PRO A 16 -5.22 -19.45 -2.31
N ASN A 17 -5.98 -19.42 -3.38
CA ASN A 17 -7.21 -18.61 -3.45
C ASN A 17 -8.36 -19.40 -2.84
N LYS A 18 -8.44 -19.41 -1.51
CA LYS A 18 -9.49 -20.11 -0.78
C LYS A 18 -9.78 -19.40 0.55
N PRO A 19 -10.98 -19.65 1.12
CA PRO A 19 -11.36 -19.02 2.39
C PRO A 19 -10.34 -19.30 3.49
N GLY A 20 -10.07 -18.28 4.31
CA GLY A 20 -9.22 -18.39 5.49
C GLY A 20 -7.76 -18.05 5.28
N GLU A 21 -7.27 -17.97 4.03
CA GLU A 21 -5.84 -17.70 3.81
C GLU A 21 -5.45 -16.29 4.23
N ALA A 22 -6.25 -15.29 3.87
CA ALA A 22 -5.97 -13.92 4.30
C ALA A 22 -6.10 -13.79 5.82
N ALA A 23 -7.10 -14.44 6.41
CA ALA A 23 -7.30 -14.42 7.86
C ALA A 23 -6.10 -15.03 8.57
N ARG A 24 -5.57 -16.14 8.05
CA ARG A 24 -4.39 -16.79 8.62
C ARG A 24 -3.19 -15.83 8.65
N ALA A 25 -2.92 -15.18 7.53
CA ALA A 25 -1.80 -14.25 7.43
C ALA A 25 -1.98 -13.06 8.38
N LEU A 26 -3.17 -12.47 8.39
CA LEU A 26 -3.45 -11.32 9.26
C LEU A 26 -3.38 -11.69 10.74
N ASN A 27 -3.79 -12.89 11.11
CA ASN A 27 -3.70 -13.34 12.50
C ASN A 27 -2.25 -13.52 12.97
N VAL A 28 -1.36 -13.98 12.08
CA VAL A 28 0.07 -14.04 12.40
C VAL A 28 0.59 -12.66 12.79
N LEU A 29 0.21 -11.65 12.03
CA LEU A 29 0.65 -10.27 12.29
C LEU A 29 0.00 -9.71 13.55
N LYS A 30 -1.28 -9.97 13.75
CA LYS A 30 -2.01 -9.54 14.94
C LYS A 30 -1.36 -10.10 16.21
N ASP A 31 -1.08 -11.39 16.22
CA ASP A 31 -0.52 -12.06 17.39
C ASP A 31 0.88 -11.55 17.70
N ALA A 32 1.61 -11.07 16.70
CA ALA A 32 2.94 -10.51 16.87
C ALA A 32 2.94 -8.99 17.11
N GLY A 33 1.76 -8.37 17.15
CA GLY A 33 1.65 -6.94 17.41
C GLY A 33 2.06 -6.06 16.23
N ILE A 34 1.99 -6.59 15.00
CA ILE A 34 2.36 -5.84 13.80
C ILE A 34 1.13 -5.10 13.27
N ASN A 35 1.23 -3.78 13.20
CA ASN A 35 0.18 -2.95 12.64
C ASN A 35 0.43 -2.67 11.17
N LEU A 36 -0.64 -2.57 10.39
CA LEU A 36 -0.57 -2.27 8.96
C LEU A 36 -1.15 -0.89 8.69
N LEU A 37 -0.49 -0.14 7.82
CA LEU A 37 -1.02 1.14 7.33
C LEU A 37 -2.00 0.91 6.19
N ALA A 38 -1.79 -0.14 5.41
CA ALA A 38 -2.67 -0.53 4.33
C ALA A 38 -2.51 -2.02 4.06
N PHE A 39 -3.54 -2.60 3.46
CA PHE A 39 -3.55 -4.00 3.09
C PHE A 39 -4.46 -4.15 1.88
N THR A 40 -4.01 -4.88 0.86
CA THR A 40 -4.83 -5.21 -0.29
C THR A 40 -4.75 -6.69 -0.59
N GLY A 41 -5.84 -7.25 -1.08
CA GLY A 41 -5.87 -8.65 -1.48
C GLY A 41 -6.67 -8.77 -2.76
N PHE A 42 -6.16 -9.56 -3.71
CA PHE A 42 -6.83 -9.75 -4.98
C PHE A 42 -6.43 -11.08 -5.63
N PRO A 43 -7.29 -11.62 -6.50
CA PRO A 43 -6.94 -12.84 -7.23
C PRO A 43 -5.80 -12.59 -8.21
N LYS A 44 -4.94 -13.58 -8.37
CA LYS A 44 -3.85 -13.54 -9.34
C LYS A 44 -3.73 -14.94 -9.94
N GLY A 45 -4.36 -15.16 -11.09
CA GLY A 45 -4.51 -16.48 -11.64
C GLY A 45 -5.33 -17.36 -10.70
N GLN A 46 -4.80 -18.51 -10.36
CA GLN A 46 -5.46 -19.44 -9.42
C GLN A 46 -5.04 -19.21 -7.97
N ARG A 47 -4.25 -18.17 -7.72
CA ARG A 47 -3.80 -17.81 -6.39
C ARG A 47 -4.34 -16.46 -6.00
N SER A 48 -4.05 -16.03 -4.80
CA SER A 48 -4.32 -14.67 -4.33
C SER A 48 -3.01 -14.00 -3.97
N GLN A 49 -2.94 -12.70 -4.22
CA GLN A 49 -1.82 -11.89 -3.78
C GLN A 49 -2.28 -11.00 -2.64
N LEU A 50 -1.50 -10.97 -1.57
CA LEU A 50 -1.76 -10.13 -0.40
C LEU A 50 -0.61 -9.15 -0.27
N ASP A 51 -0.92 -7.86 -0.36
CA ASP A 51 0.06 -6.79 -0.22
C ASP A 51 -0.05 -6.18 1.18
N PHE A 52 1.09 -6.00 1.83
CA PHE A 52 1.16 -5.46 3.19
C PHE A 52 1.99 -4.19 3.20
N ILE A 53 1.43 -3.13 3.77
CA ILE A 53 2.15 -1.90 4.02
C ILE A 53 2.27 -1.77 5.55
N PRO A 54 3.36 -2.29 6.15
CA PRO A 54 3.48 -2.30 7.60
C PRO A 54 3.87 -0.94 8.15
N ALA A 55 3.41 -0.64 9.36
CA ALA A 55 3.82 0.55 10.09
C ALA A 55 5.32 0.49 10.43
N ASP A 56 5.82 -0.72 10.74
CA ASP A 56 7.23 -0.96 11.05
C ASP A 56 7.75 -2.07 10.14
N PRO A 57 8.38 -1.70 9.00
CA PRO A 57 8.84 -2.71 8.04
C PRO A 57 9.87 -3.70 8.59
N VAL A 58 10.75 -3.23 9.48
CA VAL A 58 11.78 -4.11 10.06
C VAL A 58 11.14 -5.20 10.91
N ALA A 59 10.21 -4.83 11.78
CA ALA A 59 9.49 -5.78 12.62
C ALA A 59 8.65 -6.75 11.77
N PHE A 60 8.01 -6.22 10.72
CA PHE A 60 7.22 -7.04 9.80
C PHE A 60 8.07 -8.15 9.15
N VAL A 61 9.23 -7.78 8.62
CA VAL A 61 10.13 -8.74 7.95
C VAL A 61 10.56 -9.85 8.91
N LYS A 62 10.86 -9.49 10.16
CA LYS A 62 11.24 -10.49 11.17
C LYS A 62 10.11 -11.50 11.42
N VAL A 63 8.88 -11.01 11.53
CA VAL A 63 7.72 -11.87 11.76
C VAL A 63 7.47 -12.76 10.54
N ALA A 64 7.55 -12.19 9.34
CA ALA A 64 7.36 -12.94 8.10
C ALA A 64 8.39 -14.07 7.97
N LYS A 65 9.65 -13.80 8.29
CA LYS A 65 10.70 -14.83 8.28
C LYS A 65 10.42 -15.94 9.28
N ARG A 66 10.00 -15.56 10.48
CA ARG A 66 9.66 -16.52 11.53
C ARG A 66 8.51 -17.42 11.11
N ALA A 67 7.53 -16.85 10.40
CA ALA A 67 6.39 -17.58 9.88
C ALA A 67 6.70 -18.35 8.60
N LYS A 68 7.95 -18.24 8.09
CA LYS A 68 8.42 -18.92 6.88
C LYS A 68 7.63 -18.52 5.62
N TRP A 69 7.20 -17.26 5.57
CA TRP A 69 6.54 -16.74 4.38
C TRP A 69 7.54 -16.53 3.25
N LYS A 70 7.10 -16.81 2.02
CA LYS A 70 7.85 -16.41 0.82
C LYS A 70 7.54 -14.96 0.52
N LEU A 71 8.26 -14.08 1.18
CA LEU A 71 8.04 -12.65 1.08
C LEU A 71 8.71 -12.09 -0.17
N SER A 72 8.03 -11.18 -0.87
CA SER A 72 8.62 -10.45 -2.00
C SER A 72 9.81 -9.61 -1.52
N ALA A 73 10.62 -9.14 -2.47
CA ALA A 73 11.58 -8.09 -2.16
C ALA A 73 10.82 -6.83 -1.71
N LYS A 74 11.49 -5.97 -0.97
CA LYS A 74 10.93 -4.69 -0.53
C LYS A 74 10.58 -3.84 -1.76
N LYS A 75 9.38 -3.29 -1.77
CA LYS A 75 8.88 -2.39 -2.81
C LYS A 75 8.46 -1.08 -2.18
N SER A 76 8.21 -0.08 -3.01
CA SER A 76 7.79 1.24 -2.53
C SER A 76 6.49 1.66 -3.16
N GLY A 77 5.68 2.37 -2.37
CA GLY A 77 4.45 2.99 -2.81
C GLY A 77 4.27 4.32 -2.11
N PHE A 78 3.11 4.92 -2.29
CA PHE A 78 2.78 6.20 -1.67
C PHE A 78 1.52 6.07 -0.85
N LEU A 79 1.59 6.48 0.40
CA LEU A 79 0.44 6.56 1.29
C LEU A 79 -0.03 8.02 1.33
N ILE A 80 -1.32 8.22 1.11
CA ILE A 80 -1.92 9.54 1.08
C ILE A 80 -3.00 9.61 2.14
N GLN A 81 -2.99 10.67 2.94
CA GLN A 81 -4.01 10.92 3.96
C GLN A 81 -4.42 12.37 3.89
N GLY A 82 -5.70 12.63 3.92
CA GLY A 82 -6.16 14.01 3.78
C GLY A 82 -7.62 14.21 4.14
N GLU A 83 -8.11 15.40 3.90
CA GLU A 83 -9.51 15.75 4.11
C GLU A 83 -10.35 15.22 2.97
N ASP A 84 -11.45 14.58 3.32
CA ASP A 84 -12.41 14.08 2.34
C ASP A 84 -13.14 15.25 1.69
N ARG A 85 -13.11 15.26 0.36
CA ARG A 85 -13.78 16.32 -0.43
C ARG A 85 -13.94 15.81 -1.85
N ALA A 86 -14.88 16.43 -2.56
CA ALA A 86 -15.02 16.14 -4.00
C ALA A 86 -13.71 16.46 -4.71
N GLY A 87 -13.20 15.49 -5.47
CA GLY A 87 -11.98 15.69 -6.26
C GLY A 87 -10.67 15.52 -5.52
N ALA A 88 -10.68 15.08 -4.25
CA ALA A 88 -9.45 14.91 -3.49
C ALA A 88 -8.45 14.02 -4.21
N LEU A 89 -8.88 12.87 -4.70
CA LEU A 89 -8.00 11.94 -5.40
C LEU A 89 -7.65 12.48 -6.80
N ALA A 90 -8.59 13.17 -7.45
CA ALA A 90 -8.32 13.75 -8.77
C ALA A 90 -7.14 14.70 -8.73
N ASP A 91 -7.05 15.53 -7.69
CA ASP A 91 -5.93 16.48 -7.56
C ASP A 91 -4.59 15.76 -7.53
N ILE A 92 -4.53 14.64 -6.85
CA ILE A 92 -3.31 13.85 -6.72
C ILE A 92 -2.96 13.15 -8.05
N ILE A 93 -3.95 12.49 -8.64
CA ILE A 93 -3.74 11.77 -9.89
C ILE A 93 -3.36 12.75 -11.02
N ASN A 94 -3.94 13.95 -11.02
CA ASN A 94 -3.59 14.97 -12.02
C ASN A 94 -2.10 15.37 -11.95
N LYS A 95 -1.53 15.43 -10.75
CA LYS A 95 -0.10 15.72 -10.61
C LYS A 95 0.77 14.68 -11.31
N LEU A 96 0.39 13.42 -11.21
CA LEU A 96 1.10 12.34 -11.87
C LEU A 96 0.86 12.36 -13.37
N ALA A 97 -0.37 12.60 -13.80
CA ALA A 97 -0.71 12.69 -15.22
C ALA A 97 0.04 13.82 -15.89
N ASN A 98 0.13 14.98 -15.24
CA ASN A 98 0.86 16.14 -15.78
C ASN A 98 2.35 15.85 -15.92
N ALA A 99 2.90 14.97 -15.09
CA ALA A 99 4.28 14.52 -15.18
C ALA A 99 4.45 13.32 -16.12
N LYS A 100 3.37 12.89 -16.78
CA LYS A 100 3.35 11.75 -17.71
C LYS A 100 3.77 10.45 -17.03
N ILE A 101 3.30 10.27 -15.79
CA ILE A 101 3.57 9.06 -15.01
C ILE A 101 2.29 8.24 -14.93
N ASN A 102 2.39 6.97 -15.32
CA ASN A 102 1.26 6.06 -15.26
C ASN A 102 1.11 5.49 -13.84
N VAL A 103 -0.11 5.45 -13.34
CA VAL A 103 -0.43 4.82 -12.05
C VAL A 103 -0.67 3.34 -12.30
N THR A 104 0.12 2.50 -11.62
CA THR A 104 0.00 1.05 -11.74
C THR A 104 -1.23 0.53 -11.00
N ALA A 105 -1.48 1.07 -9.81
CA ALA A 105 -2.64 0.70 -9.00
C ALA A 105 -2.90 1.80 -7.98
N VAL A 106 -4.16 1.94 -7.60
CA VAL A 106 -4.57 2.87 -6.56
C VAL A 106 -5.82 2.35 -5.87
N ASP A 107 -5.84 2.47 -4.55
CA ASP A 107 -7.03 2.21 -3.74
C ASP A 107 -7.23 3.40 -2.82
N ALA A 108 -8.46 3.87 -2.74
CA ALA A 108 -8.80 5.00 -1.89
C ALA A 108 -10.11 4.72 -1.17
N VAL A 109 -10.21 5.21 0.05
CA VAL A 109 -11.37 4.98 0.88
C VAL A 109 -11.58 6.15 1.84
N CYS A 110 -12.85 6.46 2.12
CA CYS A 110 -13.18 7.40 3.18
C CYS A 110 -13.14 6.66 4.51
N ALA A 111 -12.36 7.18 5.44
CA ALA A 111 -12.13 6.52 6.72
C ALA A 111 -13.02 7.05 7.85
N GLY A 112 -13.99 7.92 7.54
CA GLY A 112 -14.79 8.60 8.54
C GLY A 112 -14.08 9.83 9.09
N ALA A 113 -14.76 10.58 9.96
CA ALA A 113 -14.21 11.82 10.55
C ALA A 113 -13.72 12.82 9.49
N ALA A 114 -14.42 12.88 8.35
CA ALA A 114 -14.09 13.77 7.22
C ALA A 114 -12.69 13.54 6.66
N ARG A 115 -12.16 12.31 6.78
CA ARG A 115 -10.84 11.95 6.29
C ARG A 115 -10.91 10.89 5.19
N PHE A 116 -9.95 10.93 4.28
CA PHE A 116 -9.76 9.84 3.32
C PHE A 116 -8.32 9.33 3.40
N GLY A 117 -8.13 8.12 2.92
CA GLY A 117 -6.81 7.54 2.75
C GLY A 117 -6.70 6.89 1.39
N ALA A 118 -5.50 6.83 0.87
CA ALA A 118 -5.22 6.15 -0.39
C ALA A 118 -3.83 5.54 -0.37
N ILE A 119 -3.70 4.45 -1.11
CA ILE A 119 -2.40 3.84 -1.38
C ILE A 119 -2.25 3.79 -2.90
N LEU A 120 -1.08 4.15 -3.38
CA LEU A 120 -0.85 4.32 -4.81
C LEU A 120 0.51 3.75 -5.19
N TRP A 121 0.55 3.05 -6.32
CA TRP A 121 1.77 2.45 -6.84
C TRP A 121 2.06 2.93 -8.24
N VAL A 122 3.35 3.14 -8.51
CA VAL A 122 3.86 3.39 -9.86
C VAL A 122 4.97 2.38 -10.13
N LYS A 123 5.40 2.27 -11.38
CA LYS A 123 6.52 1.38 -11.69
C LYS A 123 7.79 1.86 -10.99
N PRO A 124 8.70 0.93 -10.60
CA PRO A 124 9.93 1.31 -9.91
C PRO A 124 10.75 2.36 -10.63
N LYS A 125 10.78 2.32 -11.95
CA LYS A 125 11.52 3.31 -12.76
C LYS A 125 10.98 4.73 -12.60
N ASP A 126 9.71 4.87 -12.19
CA ASP A 126 9.04 6.16 -12.07
C ASP A 126 9.00 6.69 -10.63
N LEU A 127 9.51 5.94 -9.65
CA LEU A 127 9.38 6.29 -8.23
C LEU A 127 9.93 7.69 -7.91
N LYS A 128 11.14 8.02 -8.39
CA LYS A 128 11.74 9.33 -8.10
C LYS A 128 10.96 10.47 -8.73
N ARG A 129 10.54 10.27 -9.97
CA ARG A 129 9.73 11.28 -10.67
C ARG A 129 8.38 11.46 -10.02
N ALA A 130 7.76 10.36 -9.59
CA ALA A 130 6.49 10.40 -8.91
C ALA A 130 6.59 11.14 -7.57
N ALA A 131 7.61 10.84 -6.78
CA ALA A 131 7.84 11.54 -5.51
C ALA A 131 7.96 13.03 -5.74
N LYS A 132 8.74 13.44 -6.73
CA LYS A 132 8.91 14.85 -7.07
C LYS A 132 7.58 15.48 -7.51
N ALA A 133 6.82 14.80 -8.38
CA ALA A 133 5.53 15.31 -8.85
C ALA A 133 4.54 15.47 -7.71
N LEU A 134 4.60 14.60 -6.71
CA LEU A 134 3.73 14.64 -5.53
C LEU A 134 4.23 15.62 -4.47
N GLY A 135 5.38 16.24 -4.67
CA GLY A 135 5.93 17.23 -3.74
C GLY A 135 6.67 16.66 -2.54
N ILE A 136 7.18 15.44 -2.65
CA ILE A 136 7.97 14.79 -1.59
C ILE A 136 9.33 14.37 -2.15
N SER A 137 10.28 14.15 -1.26
CA SER A 137 11.65 13.79 -1.66
C SER A 137 11.93 12.30 -1.52
#